data_a91d123e84c67cbe7211c79b0406cc71
#
_entry.id   a91d123e84c67cbe7211c79b0406cc71
#
_cell.length_a   1.000
_cell.length_b   1.000
_cell.length_c   1.000
_cell.angle_alpha   90.00
_cell.angle_beta   90.00
_cell.angle_gamma   90.00
#
_symmetry.space_group_name_H-M   'P 1'
#
loop_
_entity.id
_entity.type
_entity.pdbx_description
1 polymer ?
#
loop_
_entity_poly.entity_id
_entity_poly.type
_entity_poly.pdbx_seq_one_letter_code
_entity_poly.pdbx_strand_id
1 'polypeptide(L)'
;MIRRHLEFTCAGARLVGTMDTPTEGVCGRTGLLLVSGGNELRSGAWGGQARLAARLAAAGYPVFRFDRRGVGDSMGENQGFRHSAEDIAAALAAFREAAPGLRRVIGFGNCDAAAALMLGPGAGCDGLILANPWTIEEGEADAPSADSLRAHYRRRLLDPAALRRLLRGGVRLGPLARSLMSALRPAAPASLADELRKGLAGFGGPVSILLAGRDRTAQTFLARWDKADPRLRHCPSASHSFVEPEAQEWLAERLLEALGA
;
A
#
# COMPACT_ATOMS: atom_id res chain seq x y z
N MET A 1 -17.82 -8.82 16.87
CA MET A 1 -18.02 -8.43 15.46
C MET A 1 -18.71 -9.55 14.70
N ILE A 2 -19.51 -9.23 13.68
CA ILE A 2 -20.16 -10.18 12.77
C ILE A 2 -19.39 -10.17 11.46
N ARG A 3 -19.06 -11.35 10.93
CA ARG A 3 -18.39 -11.52 9.63
C ARG A 3 -19.35 -12.14 8.63
N ARG A 4 -19.50 -11.52 7.45
CA ARG A 4 -20.32 -12.03 6.35
C ARG A 4 -19.49 -12.06 5.07
N HIS A 5 -19.72 -13.09 4.25
CA HIS A 5 -19.20 -13.16 2.90
C HIS A 5 -20.22 -12.59 1.93
N LEU A 6 -19.77 -11.81 0.97
CA LEU A 6 -20.58 -11.16 -0.04
C LEU A 6 -20.05 -11.51 -1.43
N GLU A 7 -20.95 -11.66 -2.37
CA GLU A 7 -20.64 -11.75 -3.79
C GLU A 7 -21.18 -10.51 -4.49
N PHE A 8 -20.45 -9.99 -5.45
CA PHE A 8 -20.88 -8.85 -6.26
C PHE A 8 -20.27 -8.97 -7.67
N THR A 9 -20.74 -8.15 -8.60
CA THR A 9 -20.33 -8.25 -10.01
C THR A 9 -19.50 -7.04 -10.43
N CYS A 10 -18.43 -7.27 -11.19
CA CYS A 10 -17.65 -6.24 -11.86
C CYS A 10 -17.36 -6.69 -13.29
N ALA A 11 -17.73 -5.89 -14.28
CA ALA A 11 -17.51 -6.17 -15.71
C ALA A 11 -17.91 -7.60 -16.14
N GLY A 12 -19.01 -8.12 -15.62
CA GLY A 12 -19.51 -9.48 -15.87
C GLY A 12 -18.80 -10.60 -15.09
N ALA A 13 -17.76 -10.31 -14.31
CA ALA A 13 -17.10 -11.27 -13.44
C ALA A 13 -17.71 -11.23 -12.03
N ARG A 14 -17.83 -12.40 -11.38
CA ARG A 14 -18.22 -12.53 -9.98
C ARG A 14 -17.01 -12.30 -9.08
N LEU A 15 -17.10 -11.34 -8.19
CA LEU A 15 -16.10 -11.03 -7.17
C LEU A 15 -16.60 -11.44 -5.78
N VAL A 16 -15.67 -11.74 -4.90
CA VAL A 16 -15.94 -12.17 -3.54
C VAL A 16 -15.32 -11.20 -2.54
N GLY A 17 -16.12 -10.83 -1.54
CA GLY A 17 -15.69 -9.98 -0.44
C GLY A 17 -16.06 -10.53 0.92
N THR A 18 -15.50 -9.93 1.95
CA THR A 18 -15.79 -10.21 3.35
C THR A 18 -16.04 -8.91 4.09
N MET A 19 -17.18 -8.80 4.71
CA MET A 19 -17.60 -7.66 5.51
C MET A 19 -17.54 -8.00 6.99
N ASP A 20 -16.82 -7.21 7.75
CA ASP A 20 -16.76 -7.25 9.21
C ASP A 20 -17.54 -6.06 9.78
N THR A 21 -18.51 -6.31 10.65
CA THR A 21 -19.34 -5.26 11.29
C THR A 21 -19.36 -5.41 12.81
N PRO A 22 -19.65 -4.33 13.56
CA PRO A 22 -19.90 -4.42 15.00
C PRO A 22 -21.00 -5.43 15.34
N THR A 23 -20.91 -6.07 16.52
CA THR A 23 -21.95 -7.00 17.02
C THR A 23 -23.14 -6.26 17.61
N GLU A 24 -22.87 -5.14 18.29
CA GLU A 24 -23.83 -4.32 19.02
C GLU A 24 -23.51 -2.84 18.85
N GLY A 25 -24.50 -1.99 19.02
CA GLY A 25 -24.33 -0.54 18.99
C GLY A 25 -24.58 0.08 17.62
N VAL A 26 -24.38 1.38 17.54
CA VAL A 26 -24.51 2.14 16.30
C VAL A 26 -23.33 1.79 15.40
N CYS A 27 -23.60 1.12 14.30
CA CYS A 27 -22.64 0.97 13.22
C CYS A 27 -22.16 2.37 12.80
N GLY A 28 -20.88 2.62 12.86
CA GLY A 28 -20.29 3.92 12.49
C GLY A 28 -20.76 4.34 11.08
N ARG A 29 -20.96 5.62 10.89
CA ARG A 29 -21.30 6.19 9.58
C ARG A 29 -20.14 6.24 8.61
N THR A 30 -18.91 5.98 9.11
CA THR A 30 -17.69 5.86 8.32
C THR A 30 -17.27 4.41 8.29
N GLY A 31 -16.94 3.88 7.12
CA GLY A 31 -16.44 2.52 6.92
C GLY A 31 -15.08 2.51 6.24
N LEU A 32 -14.38 1.37 6.30
CA LEU A 32 -13.11 1.13 5.62
C LEU A 32 -13.29 0.15 4.47
N LEU A 33 -12.95 0.58 3.26
CA LEU A 33 -12.75 -0.32 2.12
C LEU A 33 -11.27 -0.67 2.07
N LEU A 34 -10.94 -1.94 2.28
CA LEU A 34 -9.59 -2.44 2.30
C LEU A 34 -9.28 -3.13 0.97
N VAL A 35 -8.33 -2.58 0.22
CA VAL A 35 -7.89 -3.07 -1.09
C VAL A 35 -6.60 -3.86 -0.89
N SER A 36 -6.61 -5.15 -1.28
CA SER A 36 -5.43 -6.01 -1.22
C SER A 36 -4.48 -5.72 -2.37
N GLY A 37 -3.16 -5.75 -2.10
CA GLY A 37 -2.12 -5.54 -3.08
C GLY A 37 -1.67 -6.83 -3.77
N GLY A 38 -0.99 -6.70 -4.91
CA GLY A 38 -0.44 -7.84 -5.65
C GLY A 38 -1.48 -8.92 -5.94
N ASN A 39 -1.10 -10.15 -5.67
CA ASN A 39 -1.99 -11.32 -5.72
C ASN A 39 -2.43 -11.77 -4.32
N GLU A 40 -2.38 -10.86 -3.34
CA GLU A 40 -2.82 -11.18 -1.98
C GLU A 40 -4.34 -11.40 -1.92
N LEU A 41 -4.72 -12.43 -1.18
CA LEU A 41 -6.11 -12.66 -0.80
C LEU A 41 -6.61 -11.54 0.12
N ARG A 42 -7.91 -11.34 0.16
CA ARG A 42 -8.60 -10.38 1.06
C ARG A 42 -8.31 -10.57 2.57
N SER A 43 -7.68 -11.69 2.95
CA SER A 43 -7.19 -11.89 4.31
C SER A 43 -5.88 -11.16 4.60
N GLY A 44 -5.14 -10.80 3.55
CA GLY A 44 -3.81 -10.21 3.61
C GLY A 44 -2.72 -11.21 4.00
N ALA A 45 -1.47 -10.82 3.83
CA ALA A 45 -0.33 -11.57 4.29
C ALA A 45 -0.52 -11.94 5.77
N TRP A 46 -0.16 -13.20 6.14
CA TRP A 46 -0.29 -13.74 7.50
C TRP A 46 -1.69 -13.55 8.15
N GLY A 47 -2.75 -13.28 7.37
CA GLY A 47 -4.09 -12.95 7.84
C GLY A 47 -4.20 -11.57 8.51
N GLY A 48 -3.23 -10.68 8.26
CA GLY A 48 -3.12 -9.37 8.89
C GLY A 48 -4.31 -8.46 8.62
N GLN A 49 -4.77 -8.40 7.36
CA GLN A 49 -5.94 -7.61 6.99
C GLN A 49 -7.22 -8.12 7.66
N ALA A 50 -7.37 -9.45 7.82
CA ALA A 50 -8.53 -10.03 8.49
C ALA A 50 -8.57 -9.72 9.99
N ARG A 51 -7.39 -9.67 10.65
CA ARG A 51 -7.28 -9.27 12.06
C ARG A 51 -7.51 -7.79 12.25
N LEU A 52 -6.94 -6.97 11.38
CA LEU A 52 -7.15 -5.52 11.38
C LEU A 52 -8.63 -5.17 11.19
N ALA A 53 -9.30 -5.79 10.22
CA ALA A 53 -10.73 -5.61 9.99
C ALA A 53 -11.57 -5.98 11.23
N ALA A 54 -11.26 -7.11 11.88
CA ALA A 54 -11.93 -7.51 13.11
C ALA A 54 -11.76 -6.50 14.24
N ARG A 55 -10.56 -5.94 14.38
CA ARG A 55 -10.24 -4.91 15.39
C ARG A 55 -11.03 -3.62 15.14
N LEU A 56 -11.04 -3.12 13.91
CA LEU A 56 -11.77 -1.91 13.55
C LEU A 56 -13.29 -2.10 13.66
N ALA A 57 -13.80 -3.27 13.29
CA ALA A 57 -15.22 -3.61 13.49
C ALA A 57 -15.59 -3.67 14.98
N ALA A 58 -14.72 -4.18 15.84
CA ALA A 58 -14.91 -4.15 17.30
C ALA A 58 -14.91 -2.72 17.87
N ALA A 59 -14.19 -1.79 17.22
CA ALA A 59 -14.18 -0.36 17.55
C ALA A 59 -15.38 0.41 16.95
N GLY A 60 -16.33 -0.26 16.28
CA GLY A 60 -17.55 0.36 15.76
C GLY A 60 -17.55 0.69 14.28
N TYR A 61 -16.46 0.44 13.54
CA TYR A 61 -16.34 0.79 12.14
C TYR A 61 -16.51 -0.44 11.23
N PRO A 62 -17.49 -0.47 10.33
CA PRO A 62 -17.62 -1.56 9.37
C PRO A 62 -16.44 -1.55 8.39
N VAL A 63 -15.94 -2.74 8.05
CA VAL A 63 -14.82 -2.93 7.14
C VAL A 63 -15.22 -3.91 6.04
N PHE A 64 -14.97 -3.55 4.79
CA PHE A 64 -15.15 -4.44 3.65
C PHE A 64 -13.79 -4.71 2.98
N ARG A 65 -13.50 -5.98 2.76
CA ARG A 65 -12.29 -6.52 2.10
C ARG A 65 -12.74 -7.41 0.94
N PHE A 66 -12.03 -7.37 -0.18
CA PHE A 66 -12.42 -8.16 -1.35
C PHE A 66 -11.21 -8.67 -2.12
N ASP A 67 -11.41 -9.73 -2.88
CA ASP A 67 -10.44 -10.21 -3.87
C ASP A 67 -10.71 -9.53 -5.21
N ARG A 68 -9.68 -8.96 -5.84
CA ARG A 68 -9.77 -8.38 -7.19
C ARG A 68 -10.04 -9.46 -8.24
N ARG A 69 -10.45 -9.09 -9.45
CA ARG A 69 -10.62 -10.03 -10.57
C ARG A 69 -9.38 -10.92 -10.72
N GLY A 70 -9.59 -12.23 -10.86
CA GLY A 70 -8.53 -13.24 -11.03
C GLY A 70 -7.64 -13.46 -9.81
N VAL A 71 -8.05 -12.99 -8.63
CA VAL A 71 -7.37 -13.24 -7.35
C VAL A 71 -8.29 -14.00 -6.41
N GLY A 72 -7.77 -14.97 -5.68
CA GLY A 72 -8.47 -15.73 -4.66
C GLY A 72 -9.72 -16.43 -5.17
N ASP A 73 -10.87 -16.10 -4.58
CA ASP A 73 -12.17 -16.69 -4.94
C ASP A 73 -12.90 -15.88 -6.03
N SER A 74 -12.35 -14.74 -6.46
CA SER A 74 -12.93 -13.88 -7.49
C SER A 74 -12.63 -14.38 -8.90
N MET A 75 -13.65 -14.36 -9.75
CA MET A 75 -13.53 -14.76 -11.16
C MET A 75 -12.93 -13.64 -12.02
N GLY A 76 -12.73 -13.93 -13.31
CA GLY A 76 -12.21 -12.99 -14.29
C GLY A 76 -10.69 -13.05 -14.42
N GLU A 77 -10.13 -12.10 -15.15
CA GLU A 77 -8.69 -12.00 -15.43
C GLU A 77 -8.05 -10.91 -14.56
N ASN A 78 -6.91 -11.21 -13.95
CA ASN A 78 -6.13 -10.24 -13.22
C ASN A 78 -5.36 -9.33 -14.21
N GLN A 79 -5.78 -8.09 -14.29
CA GLN A 79 -5.17 -7.08 -15.17
C GLN A 79 -4.15 -6.19 -14.45
N GLY A 80 -3.74 -6.57 -13.23
CA GLY A 80 -2.81 -5.81 -12.40
C GLY A 80 -3.42 -4.56 -11.77
N PHE A 81 -2.62 -3.86 -10.99
CA PHE A 81 -3.09 -2.72 -10.18
C PHE A 81 -3.48 -1.50 -11.03
N ARG A 82 -2.88 -1.31 -12.20
CA ARG A 82 -3.19 -0.18 -13.09
C ARG A 82 -4.64 -0.20 -13.61
N HIS A 83 -5.25 -1.39 -13.66
CA HIS A 83 -6.60 -1.60 -14.15
C HIS A 83 -7.59 -2.04 -13.05
N SER A 84 -7.26 -1.81 -11.78
CA SER A 84 -8.09 -2.21 -10.62
C SER A 84 -9.18 -1.19 -10.24
N ALA A 85 -9.24 -0.03 -10.87
CA ALA A 85 -10.18 1.04 -10.50
C ALA A 85 -11.64 0.58 -10.57
N GLU A 86 -12.01 -0.22 -11.58
CA GLU A 86 -13.37 -0.77 -11.71
C GLU A 86 -13.69 -1.76 -10.58
N ASP A 87 -12.76 -2.63 -10.22
CA ASP A 87 -12.93 -3.60 -9.13
C ASP A 87 -13.13 -2.89 -7.79
N ILE A 88 -12.35 -1.83 -7.55
CA ILE A 88 -12.46 -1.01 -6.34
C ILE A 88 -13.80 -0.27 -6.29
N ALA A 89 -14.24 0.30 -7.42
CA ALA A 89 -15.52 1.00 -7.50
C ALA A 89 -16.70 0.03 -7.31
N ALA A 90 -16.64 -1.17 -7.90
CA ALA A 90 -17.66 -2.20 -7.71
C ALA A 90 -17.72 -2.69 -6.26
N ALA A 91 -16.56 -2.90 -5.63
CA ALA A 91 -16.48 -3.25 -4.21
C ALA A 91 -17.03 -2.15 -3.30
N LEU A 92 -16.75 -0.88 -3.62
CA LEU A 92 -17.31 0.27 -2.89
C LEU A 92 -18.84 0.31 -2.99
N ALA A 93 -19.38 0.07 -4.19
CA ALA A 93 -20.84 0.01 -4.40
C ALA A 93 -21.47 -1.12 -3.59
N ALA A 94 -20.91 -2.32 -3.64
CA ALA A 94 -21.36 -3.47 -2.85
C ALA A 94 -21.26 -3.23 -1.34
N PHE A 95 -20.21 -2.53 -0.88
CA PHE A 95 -20.09 -2.16 0.52
C PHE A 95 -21.16 -1.18 0.97
N ARG A 96 -21.45 -0.15 0.18
CA ARG A 96 -22.52 0.82 0.47
C ARG A 96 -23.90 0.18 0.45
N GLU A 97 -24.15 -0.75 -0.47
CA GLU A 97 -25.39 -1.53 -0.52
C GLU A 97 -25.57 -2.41 0.73
N ALA A 98 -24.50 -3.13 1.13
CA ALA A 98 -24.52 -4.00 2.30
C ALA A 98 -24.59 -3.25 3.64
N ALA A 99 -24.23 -1.95 3.65
CA ALA A 99 -24.22 -1.07 4.81
C ALA A 99 -24.83 0.31 4.48
N PRO A 100 -26.17 0.41 4.31
CA PRO A 100 -26.84 1.62 3.82
C PRO A 100 -26.75 2.82 4.80
N GLY A 101 -26.33 2.59 6.03
CA GLY A 101 -26.05 3.66 7.02
C GLY A 101 -24.73 4.41 6.80
N LEU A 102 -23.84 3.92 5.92
CA LEU A 102 -22.57 4.56 5.63
C LEU A 102 -22.76 5.90 4.91
N ARG A 103 -22.08 6.91 5.42
CA ARG A 103 -22.00 8.24 4.80
C ARG A 103 -20.62 8.51 4.20
N ARG A 104 -19.57 7.89 4.76
CA ARG A 104 -18.20 8.00 4.30
C ARG A 104 -17.56 6.64 4.19
N VAL A 105 -16.73 6.45 3.19
CA VAL A 105 -15.88 5.26 3.04
C VAL A 105 -14.44 5.72 2.81
N ILE A 106 -13.55 5.31 3.69
CA ILE A 106 -12.12 5.52 3.56
C ILE A 106 -11.52 4.32 2.80
N GLY A 107 -10.82 4.58 1.72
CA GLY A 107 -10.04 3.56 1.00
C GLY A 107 -8.69 3.35 1.66
N PHE A 108 -8.34 2.12 1.99
CA PHE A 108 -7.01 1.74 2.46
C PHE A 108 -6.37 0.76 1.48
N GLY A 109 -5.14 1.02 1.08
CA GLY A 109 -4.32 0.11 0.26
C GLY A 109 -2.87 0.12 0.72
N ASN A 110 -2.20 -1.04 0.60
CA ASN A 110 -0.76 -1.18 0.80
C ASN A 110 -0.10 -1.57 -0.53
N CYS A 111 1.10 -1.07 -0.78
CA CYS A 111 1.90 -1.41 -1.97
C CYS A 111 1.22 -0.95 -3.28
N ASP A 112 1.01 -1.85 -4.23
CA ASP A 112 0.36 -1.58 -5.51
C ASP A 112 -1.14 -1.26 -5.36
N ALA A 113 -1.80 -1.72 -4.29
CA ALA A 113 -3.16 -1.29 -3.96
C ALA A 113 -3.23 0.20 -3.59
N ALA A 114 -2.22 0.73 -2.89
CA ALA A 114 -2.10 2.16 -2.65
C ALA A 114 -1.91 2.91 -3.97
N ALA A 115 -1.06 2.39 -4.87
CA ALA A 115 -0.86 2.97 -6.20
C ALA A 115 -2.15 2.92 -7.04
N ALA A 116 -2.93 1.82 -6.98
CA ALA A 116 -4.22 1.71 -7.67
C ALA A 116 -5.22 2.78 -7.22
N LEU A 117 -5.31 3.04 -5.91
CA LEU A 117 -6.14 4.10 -5.34
C LEU A 117 -5.67 5.51 -5.78
N MET A 118 -4.36 5.71 -5.94
CA MET A 118 -3.81 6.98 -6.43
C MET A 118 -4.10 7.20 -7.92
N LEU A 119 -3.92 6.16 -8.77
CA LEU A 119 -4.17 6.24 -10.20
C LEU A 119 -5.65 6.49 -10.53
N GLY A 120 -6.57 5.84 -9.81
CA GLY A 120 -8.01 5.91 -10.02
C GLY A 120 -8.72 6.96 -9.17
N PRO A 121 -8.20 8.17 -8.97
CA PRO A 121 -8.45 9.18 -7.92
C PRO A 121 -9.43 8.71 -6.83
N GLY A 122 -8.98 7.74 -6.03
CA GLY A 122 -9.74 7.17 -4.92
C GLY A 122 -10.87 6.21 -5.29
N ALA A 123 -11.14 5.97 -6.58
CA ALA A 123 -12.22 5.10 -7.09
C ALA A 123 -13.58 5.36 -6.43
N GLY A 124 -13.88 6.61 -6.04
CA GLY A 124 -15.12 7.02 -5.38
C GLY A 124 -15.13 6.94 -3.85
N CYS A 125 -14.00 6.63 -3.21
CA CYS A 125 -13.84 6.75 -1.77
C CYS A 125 -13.86 8.22 -1.31
N ASP A 126 -14.24 8.46 -0.07
CA ASP A 126 -14.35 9.81 0.51
C ASP A 126 -13.06 10.28 1.19
N GLY A 127 -12.12 9.38 1.40
CA GLY A 127 -10.76 9.63 1.92
C GLY A 127 -9.83 8.47 1.64
N LEU A 128 -8.53 8.67 1.73
CA LEU A 128 -7.53 7.66 1.41
C LEU A 128 -6.47 7.52 2.49
N ILE A 129 -6.11 6.27 2.78
CA ILE A 129 -4.93 5.91 3.54
C ILE A 129 -4.08 4.99 2.66
N LEU A 130 -2.90 5.46 2.29
CA LEU A 130 -2.03 4.88 1.28
C LEU A 130 -0.74 4.40 1.95
N ALA A 131 -0.59 3.09 2.15
CA ALA A 131 0.60 2.54 2.77
C ALA A 131 1.62 2.10 1.71
N ASN A 132 2.87 2.51 1.86
CA ASN A 132 4.01 2.09 1.03
C ASN A 132 3.70 2.10 -0.49
N PRO A 133 3.24 3.21 -1.11
CA PRO A 133 2.77 3.19 -2.49
C PRO A 133 3.85 2.66 -3.45
N TRP A 134 3.45 1.81 -4.38
CA TRP A 134 4.34 1.21 -5.37
C TRP A 134 4.68 2.20 -6.48
N THR A 135 5.98 2.45 -6.67
CA THR A 135 6.52 3.35 -7.71
C THR A 135 7.62 2.70 -8.56
N ILE A 136 7.76 1.38 -8.47
CA ILE A 136 8.82 0.64 -9.17
C ILE A 136 8.32 0.29 -10.57
N GLU A 137 9.06 0.69 -11.60
CA GLU A 137 8.73 0.41 -13.01
C GLU A 137 9.02 -1.05 -13.39
N GLU A 138 8.36 -1.54 -14.44
CA GLU A 138 8.69 -2.84 -15.02
C GLU A 138 10.15 -2.86 -15.50
N GLY A 139 10.88 -3.90 -15.08
CA GLY A 139 12.33 -4.00 -15.32
C GLY A 139 13.22 -3.40 -14.24
N GLU A 140 12.68 -2.57 -13.33
CA GLU A 140 13.41 -2.08 -12.15
C GLU A 140 13.21 -2.98 -10.91
N ALA A 141 12.20 -3.84 -10.93
CA ALA A 141 11.83 -4.69 -9.78
C ALA A 141 12.99 -5.57 -9.30
N ASP A 142 13.82 -6.06 -10.23
CA ASP A 142 14.98 -6.91 -9.97
C ASP A 142 16.28 -6.11 -9.77
N ALA A 143 16.31 -4.82 -10.10
CA ALA A 143 17.48 -3.96 -9.91
C ALA A 143 17.47 -3.31 -8.51
N PRO A 144 18.60 -3.33 -7.77
CA PRO A 144 18.72 -2.55 -6.55
C PRO A 144 18.51 -1.06 -6.87
N SER A 145 17.64 -0.37 -6.15
CA SER A 145 17.43 1.08 -6.37
C SER A 145 18.76 1.83 -6.17
N ALA A 146 18.97 2.91 -6.94
CA ALA A 146 20.16 3.74 -6.81
C ALA A 146 20.39 4.20 -5.36
N ASP A 147 19.30 4.49 -4.62
CA ASP A 147 19.38 4.91 -3.22
C ASP A 147 19.69 3.76 -2.26
N SER A 148 19.16 2.55 -2.49
CA SER A 148 19.55 1.37 -1.71
C SER A 148 21.01 0.99 -1.96
N LEU A 149 21.51 1.15 -3.19
CA LEU A 149 22.91 1.00 -3.54
C LEU A 149 23.78 2.07 -2.85
N ARG A 150 23.37 3.35 -2.88
CA ARG A 150 24.07 4.46 -2.18
C ARG A 150 24.11 4.22 -0.67
N ALA A 151 23.00 3.82 -0.05
CA ALA A 151 22.94 3.50 1.38
C ALA A 151 23.82 2.29 1.73
N HIS A 152 23.83 1.25 0.89
CA HIS A 152 24.68 0.07 1.04
C HIS A 152 26.17 0.42 0.93
N TYR A 153 26.55 1.23 -0.09
CA TYR A 153 27.95 1.64 -0.27
C TYR A 153 28.39 2.62 0.81
N ARG A 154 27.53 3.55 1.26
CA ARG A 154 27.84 4.44 2.39
C ARG A 154 28.10 3.67 3.67
N ARG A 155 27.30 2.62 3.96
CA ARG A 155 27.51 1.75 5.12
C ARG A 155 28.82 0.93 4.99
N ARG A 156 29.15 0.46 3.79
CA ARG A 156 30.40 -0.26 3.50
C ARG A 156 31.64 0.62 3.52
N LEU A 157 31.56 1.86 3.09
CA LEU A 157 32.68 2.82 3.17
C LEU A 157 32.99 3.24 4.61
N LEU A 158 32.02 3.11 5.52
CA LEU A 158 32.18 3.37 6.95
C LEU A 158 32.59 2.09 7.73
N ASP A 159 32.66 0.92 7.07
CA ASP A 159 33.10 -0.35 7.69
C ASP A 159 34.63 -0.51 7.56
N PRO A 160 35.38 -0.47 8.68
CA PRO A 160 36.84 -0.60 8.67
C PRO A 160 37.34 -1.93 8.08
N ALA A 161 36.53 -3.00 8.20
CA ALA A 161 36.88 -4.32 7.66
C ALA A 161 36.74 -4.37 6.13
N ALA A 162 35.75 -3.65 5.58
CA ALA A 162 35.57 -3.48 4.13
C ALA A 162 36.69 -2.64 3.52
N LEU A 163 37.14 -1.57 4.22
CA LEU A 163 38.23 -0.71 3.79
C LEU A 163 39.57 -1.49 3.73
N ARG A 164 39.85 -2.32 4.72
CA ARG A 164 41.06 -3.18 4.73
C ARG A 164 41.08 -4.19 3.59
N ARG A 165 39.92 -4.74 3.19
CA ARG A 165 39.79 -5.63 2.02
C ARG A 165 40.00 -4.90 0.70
N LEU A 166 39.53 -3.66 0.58
CA LEU A 166 39.78 -2.80 -0.58
C LEU A 166 41.28 -2.52 -0.78
N LEU A 167 41.97 -2.16 0.29
CA LEU A 167 43.40 -1.87 0.30
C LEU A 167 44.31 -3.11 -0.01
N ARG A 168 43.80 -4.33 0.21
CA ARG A 168 44.49 -5.59 -0.08
C ARG A 168 44.27 -6.13 -1.50
N GLY A 169 43.61 -5.34 -2.40
CA GLY A 169 43.47 -5.70 -3.82
C GLY A 169 42.48 -6.80 -4.14
N GLY A 170 41.63 -7.22 -3.18
CA GLY A 170 40.70 -8.32 -3.34
C GLY A 170 39.34 -7.96 -4.04
N VAL A 171 39.20 -6.80 -4.68
CA VAL A 171 37.98 -6.34 -5.27
C VAL A 171 38.11 -6.20 -6.79
N ARG A 172 37.20 -6.85 -7.54
CA ARG A 172 37.11 -6.66 -8.98
C ARG A 172 36.52 -5.27 -9.28
N LEU A 173 37.36 -4.35 -9.76
CA LEU A 173 36.99 -2.94 -9.99
C LEU A 173 35.95 -2.73 -11.08
N GLY A 174 35.85 -3.62 -12.08
CA GLY A 174 34.90 -3.49 -13.20
C GLY A 174 33.40 -3.54 -12.81
N PRO A 175 32.95 -4.51 -12.01
CA PRO A 175 31.57 -4.52 -11.48
C PRO A 175 31.30 -3.35 -10.52
N LEU A 176 32.29 -2.95 -9.73
CA LEU A 176 32.20 -1.82 -8.80
C LEU A 176 32.01 -0.50 -9.55
N ALA A 177 32.80 -0.26 -10.60
CA ALA A 177 32.70 0.94 -11.44
C ALA A 177 31.36 1.03 -12.16
N ARG A 178 30.87 -0.08 -12.72
CA ARG A 178 29.52 -0.14 -13.34
C ARG A 178 28.40 0.16 -12.34
N SER A 179 28.49 -0.42 -11.15
CA SER A 179 27.53 -0.20 -10.07
C SER A 179 27.57 1.23 -9.54
N LEU A 180 28.76 1.83 -9.47
CA LEU A 180 28.94 3.23 -9.06
C LEU A 180 28.41 4.20 -10.14
N MET A 181 28.68 3.93 -11.42
CA MET A 181 28.12 4.72 -12.53
C MET A 181 26.61 4.62 -12.62
N SER A 182 26.02 3.45 -12.34
CA SER A 182 24.54 3.32 -12.27
C SER A 182 23.96 4.05 -11.06
N ALA A 183 24.68 4.12 -9.94
CA ALA A 183 24.26 4.86 -8.75
C ALA A 183 24.39 6.40 -8.91
N LEU A 184 25.24 6.86 -9.84
CA LEU A 184 25.43 8.28 -10.16
C LEU A 184 24.51 8.77 -11.29
N ARG A 185 23.84 7.88 -12.01
CA ARG A 185 22.80 8.31 -12.97
C ARG A 185 21.66 8.96 -12.20
N PRO A 186 21.22 10.19 -12.59
CA PRO A 186 19.96 10.73 -12.11
C PRO A 186 18.90 9.68 -12.43
N ALA A 187 18.08 9.29 -11.45
CA ALA A 187 16.89 8.50 -11.74
C ALA A 187 16.09 9.31 -12.78
N ALA A 188 15.89 8.75 -13.97
CA ALA A 188 14.91 9.31 -14.88
C ALA A 188 13.60 9.43 -14.08
N PRO A 189 12.85 10.56 -14.20
CA PRO A 189 11.60 10.68 -13.52
C PRO A 189 10.77 9.45 -13.89
N ALA A 190 10.46 8.61 -12.91
CA ALA A 190 9.69 7.41 -13.16
C ALA A 190 8.29 7.88 -13.55
N SER A 191 7.84 7.54 -14.74
CA SER A 191 6.55 7.93 -15.28
C SER A 191 5.41 7.55 -14.33
N LEU A 192 5.54 6.40 -13.65
CA LEU A 192 4.58 5.95 -12.65
C LEU A 192 4.46 6.91 -11.45
N ALA A 193 5.56 7.42 -10.92
CA ALA A 193 5.49 8.38 -9.80
C ALA A 193 4.79 9.69 -10.21
N ASP A 194 4.96 10.13 -11.46
CA ASP A 194 4.27 11.31 -11.99
C ASP A 194 2.78 11.04 -12.23
N GLU A 195 2.43 9.85 -12.74
CA GLU A 195 1.04 9.42 -12.89
C GLU A 195 0.34 9.39 -11.52
N LEU A 196 0.98 8.81 -10.49
CA LEU A 196 0.44 8.76 -9.13
C LEU A 196 0.24 10.17 -8.54
N ARG A 197 1.21 11.08 -8.75
CA ARG A 197 1.06 12.48 -8.32
C ARG A 197 -0.14 13.14 -8.99
N LYS A 198 -0.27 12.96 -10.31
CA LYS A 198 -1.37 13.52 -11.09
C LYS A 198 -2.72 12.96 -10.65
N GLY A 199 -2.83 11.64 -10.49
CA GLY A 199 -4.06 10.99 -10.02
C GLY A 199 -4.46 11.48 -8.63
N LEU A 200 -3.49 11.54 -7.69
CA LEU A 200 -3.75 12.02 -6.34
C LEU A 200 -4.09 13.52 -6.28
N ALA A 201 -3.55 14.34 -7.18
CA ALA A 201 -3.90 15.76 -7.28
C ALA A 201 -5.36 15.97 -7.70
N GLY A 202 -5.97 15.01 -8.40
CA GLY A 202 -7.39 15.01 -8.75
C GLY A 202 -8.32 14.55 -7.63
N PHE A 203 -7.79 14.07 -6.51
CA PHE A 203 -8.58 13.60 -5.37
C PHE A 203 -8.86 14.73 -4.37
N GLY A 204 -10.14 15.02 -4.12
CA GLY A 204 -10.57 16.14 -3.27
C GLY A 204 -10.75 15.80 -1.78
N GLY A 205 -10.63 14.55 -1.38
CA GLY A 205 -10.81 14.12 0.01
C GLY A 205 -9.51 14.13 0.83
N PRO A 206 -9.60 13.87 2.15
CA PRO A 206 -8.42 13.75 3.01
C PRO A 206 -7.56 12.55 2.60
N VAL A 207 -6.23 12.74 2.67
CA VAL A 207 -5.24 11.71 2.33
C VAL A 207 -4.18 11.61 3.41
N SER A 208 -3.85 10.38 3.81
CA SER A 208 -2.66 10.06 4.60
C SER A 208 -1.78 9.06 3.86
N ILE A 209 -0.46 9.29 3.83
CA ILE A 209 0.52 8.39 3.22
C ILE A 209 1.37 7.80 4.34
N LEU A 210 1.30 6.50 4.52
CA LEU A 210 1.96 5.77 5.60
C LEU A 210 3.19 5.04 5.06
N LEU A 211 4.35 5.27 5.67
CA LEU A 211 5.62 4.70 5.21
C LEU A 211 6.27 3.83 6.28
N ALA A 212 6.50 2.57 5.93
CA ALA A 212 7.23 1.61 6.75
C ALA A 212 8.74 1.82 6.57
N GLY A 213 9.44 2.16 7.66
CA GLY A 213 10.87 2.56 7.59
C GLY A 213 11.82 1.45 7.17
N ARG A 214 11.44 0.18 7.36
CA ARG A 214 12.24 -1.00 7.00
C ARG A 214 11.83 -1.61 5.65
N ASP A 215 10.90 -0.95 4.93
CA ASP A 215 10.39 -1.43 3.65
C ASP A 215 11.08 -0.76 2.45
N ARG A 216 11.51 -1.58 1.49
CA ARG A 216 12.14 -1.11 0.25
C ARG A 216 11.16 -0.32 -0.63
N THR A 217 9.90 -0.74 -0.70
CA THR A 217 8.87 -0.06 -1.50
C THR A 217 8.65 1.36 -0.98
N ALA A 218 8.49 1.52 0.34
CA ALA A 218 8.37 2.82 0.99
C ALA A 218 9.59 3.71 0.75
N GLN A 219 10.80 3.15 0.83
CA GLN A 219 12.05 3.88 0.58
C GLN A 219 12.15 4.33 -0.88
N THR A 220 11.75 3.48 -1.83
CA THR A 220 11.73 3.81 -3.26
C THR A 220 10.70 4.88 -3.57
N PHE A 221 9.50 4.78 -2.97
CA PHE A 221 8.49 5.82 -3.06
C PHE A 221 9.02 7.16 -2.55
N LEU A 222 9.59 7.19 -1.34
CA LEU A 222 10.11 8.42 -0.72
C LEU A 222 11.26 9.06 -1.52
N ALA A 223 12.05 8.25 -2.24
CA ALA A 223 13.10 8.76 -3.12
C ALA A 223 12.56 9.52 -4.34
N ARG A 224 11.29 9.26 -4.71
CA ARG A 224 10.60 9.81 -5.88
C ARG A 224 9.46 10.76 -5.51
N TRP A 225 9.27 11.04 -4.23
CA TRP A 225 8.19 11.87 -3.69
C TRP A 225 8.74 13.10 -2.98
N ASP A 226 7.91 14.14 -2.84
CA ASP A 226 8.28 15.29 -2.03
C ASP A 226 8.35 14.88 -0.54
N LYS A 227 9.55 14.98 0.02
CA LYS A 227 9.80 14.64 1.42
C LYS A 227 9.16 15.61 2.41
N ALA A 228 8.78 16.79 1.96
CA ALA A 228 8.09 17.81 2.75
C ALA A 228 6.56 17.68 2.66
N ASP A 229 6.03 16.70 1.94
CA ASP A 229 4.59 16.48 1.84
C ASP A 229 3.98 16.26 3.24
N PRO A 230 3.05 17.13 3.70
CA PRO A 230 2.50 17.07 5.05
C PRO A 230 1.62 15.84 5.31
N ARG A 231 1.26 15.09 4.27
CA ARG A 231 0.47 13.86 4.36
C ARG A 231 1.31 12.64 4.78
N LEU A 232 2.65 12.74 4.72
CA LEU A 232 3.55 11.64 5.07
C LEU A 232 3.55 11.36 6.57
N ARG A 233 3.44 10.09 6.92
CA ARG A 233 3.58 9.57 8.27
C ARG A 233 4.52 8.38 8.24
N HIS A 234 5.47 8.33 9.17
CA HIS A 234 6.52 7.31 9.19
C HIS A 234 6.39 6.42 10.41
N CYS A 235 6.48 5.11 10.19
CA CYS A 235 6.68 4.10 11.23
C CYS A 235 8.08 3.48 11.07
N PRO A 236 9.11 3.94 11.81
CA PRO A 236 10.52 3.54 11.57
C PRO A 236 10.78 2.04 11.75
N SER A 237 10.05 1.39 12.66
CA SER A 237 10.21 -0.04 12.98
C SER A 237 9.45 -0.98 12.03
N ALA A 238 8.49 -0.46 11.24
CA ALA A 238 7.61 -1.28 10.42
C ALA A 238 8.32 -1.90 9.22
N SER A 239 8.02 -3.17 8.96
CA SER A 239 8.25 -3.85 7.69
C SER A 239 7.06 -3.63 6.73
N HIS A 240 7.18 -4.15 5.49
CA HIS A 240 6.22 -3.94 4.41
C HIS A 240 4.74 -4.20 4.81
N SER A 241 4.50 -5.27 5.54
CA SER A 241 3.13 -5.70 5.92
C SER A 241 2.79 -5.35 7.37
N PHE A 242 3.55 -4.47 8.02
CA PHE A 242 3.33 -4.04 9.40
C PHE A 242 3.14 -5.23 10.37
N VAL A 243 4.04 -6.23 10.30
CA VAL A 243 3.90 -7.47 11.08
C VAL A 243 4.36 -7.33 12.54
N GLU A 244 5.17 -6.33 12.84
CA GLU A 244 5.67 -6.07 14.17
C GLU A 244 4.54 -5.56 15.08
N PRO A 245 4.44 -5.99 16.36
CA PRO A 245 3.36 -5.59 17.24
C PRO A 245 3.17 -4.06 17.33
N GLU A 246 4.25 -3.31 17.48
CA GLU A 246 4.19 -1.84 17.55
C GLU A 246 3.73 -1.22 16.23
N ALA A 247 4.11 -1.83 15.08
CA ALA A 247 3.68 -1.36 13.78
C ALA A 247 2.20 -1.64 13.51
N GLN A 248 1.68 -2.76 14.02
CA GLN A 248 0.24 -3.09 13.96
C GLN A 248 -0.58 -2.10 14.79
N GLU A 249 -0.13 -1.77 16.01
CA GLU A 249 -0.77 -0.76 16.85
C GLU A 249 -0.78 0.60 16.15
N TRP A 250 0.38 1.04 15.68
CA TRP A 250 0.53 2.31 14.97
C TRP A 250 -0.38 2.39 13.73
N LEU A 251 -0.44 1.33 12.91
CA LEU A 251 -1.32 1.29 11.74
C LEU A 251 -2.79 1.39 12.15
N ALA A 252 -3.20 0.64 13.16
CA ALA A 252 -4.58 0.66 13.64
C ALA A 252 -4.98 2.04 14.18
N GLU A 253 -4.09 2.72 14.91
CA GLU A 253 -4.31 4.09 15.39
C GLU A 253 -4.53 5.06 14.22
N ARG A 254 -3.66 5.04 13.18
CA ARG A 254 -3.81 5.91 12.00
C ARG A 254 -5.12 5.67 11.26
N LEU A 255 -5.55 4.41 11.17
CA LEU A 255 -6.84 4.07 10.57
C LEU A 255 -8.01 4.56 11.43
N LEU A 256 -7.96 4.36 12.74
CA LEU A 256 -9.01 4.84 13.67
C LEU A 256 -9.12 6.37 13.67
N GLU A 257 -8.02 7.09 13.62
CA GLU A 257 -8.02 8.56 13.47
C GLU A 257 -8.77 9.00 12.21
N ALA A 258 -8.48 8.38 11.07
CA ALA A 258 -9.13 8.75 9.82
C ALA A 258 -10.61 8.35 9.76
N LEU A 259 -10.99 7.28 10.45
CA LEU A 259 -12.38 6.81 10.53
C LEU A 259 -13.23 7.67 11.48
N GLY A 260 -12.61 8.24 12.52
CA GLY A 260 -13.28 9.10 13.52
C GLY A 260 -13.32 10.58 13.16
N ALA A 261 -12.58 11.01 12.11
CA ALA A 261 -12.46 12.41 11.69
C ALA A 261 -13.70 12.98 10.98
#